data_3cbeef4c4b33cecb96f1f134f6d61f5c
#
_entry.id   3cbeef4c4b33cecb96f1f134f6d61f5c
#
_cell.length_a   1.000
_cell.length_b   1.000
_cell.length_c   1.000
_cell.angle_alpha   90.00
_cell.angle_beta   90.00
_cell.angle_gamma   90.00
#
_symmetry.space_group_name_H-M   'P 1'
#
loop_
_entity.id
_entity.type
_entity.pdbx_description
1 polymer ?
#
loop_
_entity_poly.entity_id
_entity_poly.type
_entity_poly.pdbx_seq_one_letter_code
_entity_poly.pdbx_strand_id
1 'polypeptide(L)'
;MINPNYITNREIMEVLADRLKQYRLAMRMSQRELAEKSGVGYTTISRFEQGKNANLTLGNFISLLRVAGLEERLMEAIPELPVAPLALREINKLIPKRVRRKDNAKKP
;
A
#
# COMPACT_ATOMS: atom_id res chain seq x y z
N MET A 1 9.86 -11.86 18.32
CA MET A 1 10.01 -10.72 17.45
C MET A 1 10.60 -11.11 16.12
N ILE A 2 10.05 -10.60 15.06
CA ILE A 2 10.51 -10.95 13.73
C ILE A 2 11.74 -10.14 13.35
N ASN A 3 12.76 -10.84 12.89
CA ASN A 3 13.97 -10.17 12.45
C ASN A 3 13.79 -9.83 10.97
N PRO A 4 13.74 -8.55 10.61
CA PRO A 4 13.46 -8.15 9.22
C PRO A 4 14.50 -8.68 8.23
N ASN A 5 15.68 -9.02 8.69
CA ASN A 5 16.70 -9.51 7.77
C ASN A 5 16.47 -10.93 7.31
N TYR A 6 15.56 -11.63 7.93
CA TYR A 6 15.30 -13.03 7.62
C TYR A 6 13.89 -13.35 7.19
N ILE A 7 13.03 -12.36 7.02
CA ILE A 7 11.66 -12.65 6.63
C ILE A 7 11.49 -12.47 5.13
N THR A 8 10.66 -13.30 4.56
CA THR A 8 10.38 -13.26 3.13
C THR A 8 9.24 -12.31 2.86
N ASN A 9 9.06 -11.97 1.59
CA ASN A 9 7.91 -11.16 1.18
C ASN A 9 6.62 -11.84 1.59
N ARG A 10 6.56 -13.15 1.45
CA ARG A 10 5.37 -13.88 1.82
C ARG A 10 5.06 -13.74 3.30
N GLU A 11 6.07 -13.84 4.13
CA GLU A 11 5.87 -13.70 5.56
C GLU A 11 5.42 -12.31 5.94
N ILE A 12 5.97 -11.29 5.28
CA ILE A 12 5.53 -9.92 5.52
C ILE A 12 4.07 -9.78 5.11
N MET A 13 3.69 -10.34 3.97
CA MET A 13 2.32 -10.26 3.49
C MET A 13 1.36 -10.96 4.45
N GLU A 14 1.79 -12.07 5.03
CA GLU A 14 0.95 -12.78 5.99
C GLU A 14 0.75 -11.96 7.26
N VAL A 15 1.79 -11.28 7.70
CA VAL A 15 1.67 -10.41 8.87
C VAL A 15 0.70 -9.27 8.58
N LEU A 16 0.84 -8.65 7.40
CA LEU A 16 -0.04 -7.55 7.03
C LEU A 16 -1.49 -8.01 6.89
N ALA A 17 -1.66 -9.21 6.32
CA ALA A 17 -3.00 -9.76 6.15
C ALA A 17 -3.66 -10.00 7.50
N ASP A 18 -2.91 -10.53 8.44
CA ASP A 18 -3.46 -10.79 9.76
C ASP A 18 -3.80 -9.49 10.49
N ARG A 19 -2.91 -8.51 10.39
CA ARG A 19 -3.17 -7.23 11.06
C ARG A 19 -4.39 -6.54 10.48
N LEU A 20 -4.54 -6.57 9.16
CA LEU A 20 -5.68 -5.94 8.52
C LEU A 20 -6.96 -6.65 8.89
N LYS A 21 -6.90 -7.98 9.00
CA LYS A 21 -8.04 -8.75 9.44
C LYS A 21 -8.45 -8.33 10.86
N GLN A 22 -7.47 -8.09 11.73
CA GLN A 22 -7.77 -7.66 13.10
C GLN A 22 -8.48 -6.30 13.10
N TYR A 23 -8.08 -5.39 12.22
CA TYR A 23 -8.78 -4.12 12.09
C TYR A 23 -10.22 -4.34 11.63
N ARG A 24 -10.41 -5.21 10.65
CA ARG A 24 -11.76 -5.50 10.18
C ARG A 24 -12.63 -6.03 11.32
N LEU A 25 -12.08 -6.97 12.08
CA LEU A 25 -12.84 -7.54 13.18
C LEU A 25 -13.13 -6.51 14.28
N ALA A 26 -12.15 -5.65 14.54
CA ALA A 26 -12.36 -4.59 15.54
C ALA A 26 -13.44 -3.60 15.10
N MET A 27 -13.59 -3.41 13.80
CA MET A 27 -14.64 -2.54 13.27
C MET A 27 -15.96 -3.31 13.12
N ARG A 28 -15.99 -4.57 13.53
CA ARG A 28 -17.20 -5.39 13.48
C ARG A 28 -17.75 -5.54 12.08
N MET A 29 -16.87 -5.69 11.11
CA MET A 29 -17.25 -5.87 9.73
C MET A 29 -17.06 -7.30 9.28
N SER A 30 -18.01 -7.80 8.49
CA SER A 30 -17.82 -9.05 7.80
C SER A 30 -16.92 -8.82 6.60
N GLN A 31 -16.42 -9.89 6.01
CA GLN A 31 -15.66 -9.76 4.77
C GLN A 31 -16.50 -9.16 3.65
N ARG A 32 -17.78 -9.48 3.64
CA ARG A 32 -18.67 -8.93 2.61
C ARG A 32 -18.88 -7.44 2.79
N GLU A 33 -19.00 -7.00 4.03
CA GLU A 33 -19.14 -5.57 4.29
C GLU A 33 -17.87 -4.84 3.89
N LEU A 34 -16.72 -5.43 4.17
CA LEU A 34 -15.47 -4.82 3.76
C LEU A 34 -15.39 -4.75 2.24
N ALA A 35 -15.84 -5.79 1.56
CA ALA A 35 -15.85 -5.79 0.10
C ALA A 35 -16.72 -4.64 -0.43
N GLU A 36 -17.88 -4.44 0.17
CA GLU A 36 -18.77 -3.37 -0.26
C GLU A 36 -18.16 -2.00 -0.03
N LYS A 37 -17.58 -1.80 1.13
CA LYS A 37 -17.03 -0.49 1.45
C LYS A 37 -15.74 -0.17 0.71
N SER A 38 -14.95 -1.18 0.44
CA SER A 38 -13.65 -0.95 -0.20
C SER A 38 -13.70 -1.02 -1.72
N GLY A 39 -14.70 -1.71 -2.26
CA GLY A 39 -14.73 -1.97 -3.68
C GLY A 39 -13.84 -3.11 -4.10
N VAL A 40 -13.23 -3.80 -3.14
CA VAL A 40 -12.37 -4.95 -3.43
C VAL A 40 -13.23 -6.21 -3.37
N GLY A 41 -13.02 -7.13 -4.29
CA GLY A 41 -13.86 -8.32 -4.37
C GLY A 41 -13.76 -9.18 -3.11
N TYR A 42 -14.88 -9.78 -2.76
CA TYR A 42 -14.95 -10.63 -1.59
C TYR A 42 -13.92 -11.78 -1.65
N THR A 43 -13.80 -12.41 -2.80
CA THR A 43 -12.87 -13.52 -2.94
C THR A 43 -11.44 -13.06 -2.72
N THR A 44 -11.11 -11.88 -3.21
CA THR A 44 -9.77 -11.32 -3.04
C THR A 44 -9.49 -11.10 -1.55
N ILE A 45 -10.45 -10.53 -0.83
CA ILE A 45 -10.31 -10.28 0.59
C ILE A 45 -10.15 -11.59 1.35
N SER A 46 -10.98 -12.56 1.04
CA SER A 46 -10.95 -13.83 1.72
C SER A 46 -9.61 -14.53 1.54
N ARG A 47 -9.10 -14.53 0.31
CA ARG A 47 -7.81 -15.17 0.05
C ARG A 47 -6.66 -14.42 0.70
N PHE A 48 -6.73 -13.10 0.67
CA PHE A 48 -5.69 -12.30 1.30
C PHE A 48 -5.63 -12.59 2.80
N GLU A 49 -6.78 -12.62 3.46
CA GLU A 49 -6.82 -12.88 4.90
C GLU A 49 -6.36 -14.28 5.25
N GLN A 50 -6.46 -15.20 4.31
CA GLN A 50 -5.96 -16.55 4.53
C GLN A 50 -4.47 -16.68 4.26
N GLY A 51 -3.85 -15.60 3.85
CA GLY A 51 -2.43 -15.63 3.52
C GLY A 51 -2.13 -16.33 2.21
N LYS A 52 -3.14 -16.49 1.36
CA LYS A 52 -2.96 -17.23 0.12
C LYS A 52 -2.82 -16.39 -1.13
N ASN A 53 -3.18 -15.14 -1.04
CA ASN A 53 -3.22 -14.35 -2.23
C ASN A 53 -1.96 -13.56 -2.47
N ALA A 54 -1.23 -13.94 -3.46
CA ALA A 54 -0.03 -13.23 -3.83
C ALA A 54 -0.32 -12.15 -4.86
N ASN A 55 -1.55 -12.04 -5.30
CA ASN A 55 -1.90 -11.12 -6.39
C ASN A 55 -2.73 -9.93 -5.99
N LEU A 56 -2.72 -9.60 -4.72
CA LEU A 56 -3.42 -8.41 -4.28
C LEU A 56 -2.71 -7.21 -4.86
N THR A 57 -3.41 -6.41 -5.65
CA THR A 57 -2.79 -5.24 -6.25
C THR A 57 -2.56 -4.18 -5.21
N LEU A 58 -1.62 -3.29 -5.47
CA LEU A 58 -1.38 -2.19 -4.55
C LEU A 58 -2.61 -1.32 -4.44
N GLY A 59 -3.33 -1.09 -5.55
CA GLY A 59 -4.55 -0.30 -5.49
C GLY A 59 -5.60 -0.92 -4.59
N ASN A 60 -5.79 -2.24 -4.67
CA ASN A 60 -6.74 -2.90 -3.80
C ASN A 60 -6.29 -2.81 -2.34
N PHE A 61 -4.99 -2.96 -2.11
CA PHE A 61 -4.47 -2.85 -0.75
C PHE A 61 -4.75 -1.46 -0.18
N ILE A 62 -4.51 -0.43 -0.97
CA ILE A 62 -4.80 0.93 -0.54
C ILE A 62 -6.28 1.11 -0.22
N SER A 63 -7.16 0.54 -1.04
CA SER A 63 -8.59 0.64 -0.80
C SER A 63 -8.99 -0.01 0.53
N LEU A 64 -8.39 -1.14 0.84
CA LEU A 64 -8.65 -1.80 2.12
C LEU A 64 -8.15 -0.93 3.28
N LEU A 65 -6.97 -0.34 3.13
CA LEU A 65 -6.43 0.51 4.18
C LEU A 65 -7.28 1.75 4.41
N ARG A 66 -7.88 2.28 3.35
CA ARG A 66 -8.75 3.45 3.52
C ARG A 66 -9.95 3.15 4.39
N VAL A 67 -10.53 1.96 4.26
CA VAL A 67 -11.66 1.59 5.10
C VAL A 67 -11.23 1.54 6.57
N ALA A 68 -10.01 1.12 6.83
CA ALA A 68 -9.50 1.05 8.18
C ALA A 68 -8.88 2.36 8.68
N GLY A 69 -8.83 3.38 7.82
CA GLY A 69 -8.24 4.66 8.20
C GLY A 69 -6.72 4.60 8.30
N LEU A 70 -6.10 3.70 7.56
CA LEU A 70 -4.66 3.48 7.65
C LEU A 70 -3.87 3.95 6.43
N GLU A 71 -4.52 4.65 5.51
CA GLU A 71 -3.83 5.02 4.28
C GLU A 71 -2.62 5.94 4.53
N GLU A 72 -2.69 6.77 5.54
CA GLU A 72 -1.57 7.65 5.82
C GLU A 72 -0.38 6.88 6.38
N ARG A 73 -0.66 5.79 7.10
CA ARG A 73 0.41 4.96 7.59
C ARG A 73 1.16 4.29 6.45
N LEU A 74 0.45 3.97 5.39
CA LEU A 74 1.10 3.37 4.24
C LEU A 74 2.10 4.34 3.62
N MET A 75 1.79 5.61 3.60
CA MET A 75 2.71 6.59 3.04
C MET A 75 3.99 6.72 3.85
N GLU A 76 3.95 6.35 5.12
CA GLU A 76 5.15 6.35 5.95
C GLU A 76 6.15 5.29 5.54
N ALA A 77 5.70 4.29 4.76
CA ALA A 77 6.63 3.26 4.29
C ALA A 77 7.65 3.84 3.31
N ILE A 78 7.29 4.90 2.60
CA ILE A 78 8.21 5.58 1.71
C ILE A 78 8.14 7.07 2.04
N PRO A 79 8.84 7.48 3.07
CA PRO A 79 8.75 8.87 3.52
C PRO A 79 9.42 9.81 2.53
N GLU A 80 9.11 11.07 2.66
CA GLU A 80 9.75 12.07 1.84
C GLU A 80 11.24 12.07 2.13
N LEU A 81 12.01 12.31 1.09
CA LEU A 81 13.45 12.30 1.24
C LEU A 81 13.89 13.50 2.08
N PRO A 82 14.54 13.27 3.24
CA PRO A 82 14.91 14.36 4.13
C PRO A 82 16.23 14.99 3.70
N VAL A 83 16.19 15.83 2.68
CA VAL A 83 17.39 16.49 2.19
C VAL A 83 17.28 18.00 2.38
N ALA A 84 18.45 18.64 2.52
CA ALA A 84 18.48 20.08 2.65
C ALA A 84 18.05 20.71 1.32
N PRO A 85 17.52 21.92 1.35
CA PRO A 85 17.04 22.56 0.12
C PRO A 85 18.11 22.63 -0.99
N LEU A 86 19.36 22.88 -0.61
CA LEU A 86 20.40 22.93 -1.59
C LEU A 86 20.63 21.56 -2.24
N ALA A 87 20.65 20.53 -1.43
CA ALA A 87 20.82 19.19 -1.95
C ALA A 87 19.63 18.79 -2.81
N LEU A 88 18.45 19.22 -2.45
CA LEU A 88 17.27 18.94 -3.22
C LEU A 88 17.38 19.58 -4.60
N ARG A 89 17.96 20.75 -4.67
CA ARG A 89 18.14 21.42 -5.94
C ARG A 89 19.07 20.61 -6.81
N GLU A 90 20.13 20.07 -6.26
CA GLU A 90 21.06 19.26 -7.03
C GLU A 90 20.39 17.98 -7.54
N ILE A 91 19.57 17.38 -6.70
CA ILE A 91 18.85 16.19 -7.09
C ILE A 91 17.89 16.50 -8.22
N ASN A 92 17.18 17.62 -8.14
CA ASN A 92 16.26 18.00 -9.18
C ASN A 92 16.94 18.25 -10.51
N LYS A 93 18.18 18.70 -10.49
CA LYS A 93 18.90 18.90 -11.72
C LYS A 93 19.20 17.58 -12.40
N LEU A 94 19.35 16.52 -11.63
CA LEU A 94 19.65 15.24 -12.19
C LEU A 94 18.42 14.52 -12.75
N ILE A 95 17.25 14.94 -12.39
CA ILE A 95 16.03 14.32 -12.84
C ILE A 95 15.59 14.93 -14.15
N PRO A 96 15.51 14.14 -15.22
CA PRO A 96 15.11 14.67 -16.52
C PRO A 96 13.68 15.16 -16.47
N LYS A 97 13.50 16.40 -16.88
CA LYS A 97 12.18 16.93 -16.90
C LYS A 97 11.26 16.23 -17.83
N ARG A 98 11.74 15.75 -18.92
CA ARG A 98 10.88 15.09 -19.86
C ARG A 98 10.26 13.84 -19.31
N VAL A 99 10.80 13.29 -18.28
CA VAL A 99 10.23 12.13 -17.69
C VAL A 99 8.84 12.40 -17.20
N ARG A 100 8.63 13.49 -16.49
CA ARG A 100 7.33 13.74 -16.04
C ARG A 100 6.53 14.36 -17.09
N ARG A 101 7.15 15.08 -17.99
CA ARG A 101 6.39 15.66 -18.93
C ARG A 101 5.82 14.73 -19.92
N LYS A 102 6.38 13.59 -20.04
CA LYS A 102 5.91 12.68 -20.90
C LYS A 102 4.49 12.45 -20.75
N ASP A 103 4.05 12.44 -19.63
CA ASP A 103 2.75 12.19 -19.45
C ASP A 103 1.92 13.21 -19.99
N ASN A 104 2.32 14.38 -19.86
CA ASN A 104 1.50 15.34 -20.33
C ASN A 104 1.64 15.51 -21.72
N ALA A 105 2.68 15.12 -22.19
CA ALA A 105 2.89 15.30 -23.55
C ALA A 105 1.78 14.75 -24.27
N LYS A 106 1.26 13.88 -23.73
CA LYS A 106 0.35 13.32 -24.44
C LYS A 106 -0.79 14.00 -24.46
N LYS A 107 -0.88 14.69 -24.03
CA LYS A 107 -1.80 15.27 -24.04
C LYS A 107 -1.98 16.08 -24.87
N PRO A 108 -1.89 16.23 -25.43
CA PRO A 108 -2.00 16.99 -26.20
C PRO A 108 -2.56 17.58 -26.52
#